data_1a5a2a34ae052db92e02301ace915a9e
#
_entry.id   1a5a2a34ae052db92e02301ace915a9e
#
_cell.length_a   1.000
_cell.length_b   1.000
_cell.length_c   1.000
_cell.angle_alpha   90.00
_cell.angle_beta   90.00
_cell.angle_gamma   90.00
#
_symmetry.space_group_name_H-M   'P 1'
#
loop_
_entity.id
_entity.type
_entity.pdbx_description
1 polymer ?
#
loop_
_entity_poly.entity_id
_entity_poly.type
_entity_poly.pdbx_seq_one_letter_code
_entity_poly.pdbx_strand_id
1 'polypeptide(L)'
;MINSRNIIILLIFSLFFLYSSFFTIQEDQRGILLRFSKIKVDDKKNPLLLYPGLHFKIPLIETVKYLDSRIQTIDNQAEKFITKENNYIIVDSYIKWRINNFSSYYLATGGNLKQAEKIIKNKIDYILQSQISSLNIRNIVTNFQEKLNNVIRQYLNIDTNFINGDKSNKIDNKNLINFLGIEVIDVRIKKINFPLELLNTIYNRMESDLKTVAKYHRTQGKQKAEKLLISTDYKVNFILAKAERQARIIRGDGDAIVAKMFATTFRKNPEFYLFIRSLQAYKNIFNQNKDLIILDSANPFFHYLVNPPSK
;
A
#
# COMPACT_ATOMS: atom_id res chain seq x y z
N MET A 1 -63.42 -27.35 64.49
CA MET A 1 -64.20 -26.42 63.65
C MET A 1 -63.18 -25.39 63.03
N ILE A 2 -62.86 -25.53 61.76
CA ILE A 2 -62.04 -24.56 61.09
C ILE A 2 -62.88 -23.31 60.80
N ASN A 3 -62.51 -22.18 61.40
CA ASN A 3 -63.26 -20.94 61.24
C ASN A 3 -63.34 -20.58 59.74
N SER A 4 -64.58 -20.28 59.25
CA SER A 4 -64.78 -19.89 57.84
C SER A 4 -63.92 -18.74 57.37
N ARG A 5 -63.45 -17.86 58.28
CA ARG A 5 -62.45 -16.79 58.05
C ARG A 5 -61.10 -17.33 57.72
N ASN A 6 -60.63 -18.42 58.33
CA ASN A 6 -59.33 -19.05 58.04
C ASN A 6 -59.39 -19.80 56.71
N ILE A 7 -60.51 -20.35 56.29
CA ILE A 7 -60.70 -20.96 54.97
C ILE A 7 -60.58 -19.91 53.87
N ILE A 8 -61.17 -18.72 54.05
CA ILE A 8 -61.13 -17.63 53.10
C ILE A 8 -59.71 -17.11 52.96
N ILE A 9 -58.97 -16.94 54.09
CA ILE A 9 -57.57 -16.51 54.07
C ILE A 9 -56.69 -17.54 53.34
N LEU A 10 -56.83 -18.82 53.53
CA LEU A 10 -56.11 -19.90 52.89
C LEU A 10 -56.45 -19.93 51.38
N LEU A 11 -57.66 -19.69 50.97
CA LEU A 11 -58.10 -19.63 49.60
C LEU A 11 -57.49 -18.42 48.87
N ILE A 12 -57.44 -17.22 49.49
CA ILE A 12 -56.79 -16.04 48.96
C ILE A 12 -55.27 -16.26 48.80
N PHE A 13 -54.66 -16.91 49.81
CA PHE A 13 -53.23 -17.23 49.76
C PHE A 13 -52.91 -18.23 48.62
N SER A 14 -53.78 -19.26 48.47
CA SER A 14 -53.64 -20.22 47.37
C SER A 14 -53.80 -19.54 45.98
N LEU A 15 -54.78 -18.64 45.86
CA LEU A 15 -55.00 -17.90 44.63
C LEU A 15 -53.84 -16.97 44.30
N PHE A 16 -53.28 -16.29 45.31
CA PHE A 16 -52.09 -15.46 45.16
C PHE A 16 -50.88 -16.28 44.73
N PHE A 17 -50.70 -17.49 45.31
CA PHE A 17 -49.63 -18.39 44.98
C PHE A 17 -49.75 -18.93 43.54
N LEU A 18 -50.96 -19.24 43.08
CA LEU A 18 -51.27 -19.63 41.72
C LEU A 18 -50.96 -18.48 40.75
N TYR A 19 -51.38 -17.27 41.05
CA TYR A 19 -51.10 -16.11 40.21
C TYR A 19 -49.59 -15.82 40.09
N SER A 20 -48.82 -15.94 41.16
CA SER A 20 -47.40 -15.75 41.20
C SER A 20 -46.60 -16.85 40.47
N SER A 21 -47.26 -17.98 40.15
CA SER A 21 -46.63 -19.13 39.51
C SER A 21 -46.58 -19.02 37.98
N PHE A 22 -47.46 -18.22 37.38
CA PHE A 22 -47.45 -18.02 35.93
C PHE A 22 -46.60 -16.80 35.56
N PHE A 23 -45.81 -16.94 34.49
CA PHE A 23 -45.08 -15.84 33.92
C PHE A 23 -44.98 -16.00 32.40
N THR A 24 -44.78 -14.88 31.72
CA THR A 24 -44.68 -14.83 30.25
C THR A 24 -43.25 -14.46 29.86
N ILE A 25 -42.76 -15.06 28.78
CA ILE A 25 -41.50 -14.71 28.14
C ILE A 25 -41.85 -14.07 26.80
N GLN A 26 -41.31 -12.88 26.54
CA GLN A 26 -41.47 -12.15 25.30
C GLN A 26 -40.68 -12.80 24.16
N GLU A 27 -41.02 -12.52 22.91
CA GLU A 27 -40.40 -13.14 21.74
C GLU A 27 -38.93 -12.75 21.60
N ASP A 28 -38.57 -11.58 22.06
CA ASP A 28 -37.20 -11.01 22.04
C ASP A 28 -36.30 -11.54 23.17
N GLN A 29 -36.87 -12.36 24.09
CA GLN A 29 -36.18 -12.87 25.26
C GLN A 29 -36.17 -14.41 25.31
N ARG A 30 -35.21 -14.93 26.05
CA ARG A 30 -35.15 -16.35 26.43
C ARG A 30 -35.01 -16.42 27.96
N GLY A 31 -35.71 -17.38 28.55
CA GLY A 31 -35.68 -17.59 30.00
C GLY A 31 -34.76 -18.74 30.36
N ILE A 32 -33.91 -18.54 31.38
CA ILE A 32 -33.22 -19.63 32.04
C ILE A 32 -33.84 -19.84 33.41
N LEU A 33 -34.28 -21.08 33.66
CA LEU A 33 -34.89 -21.45 34.95
C LEU A 33 -33.78 -21.83 35.92
N LEU A 34 -33.75 -21.12 37.03
CA LEU A 34 -32.82 -21.36 38.14
C LEU A 34 -33.63 -21.95 39.33
N ARG A 35 -33.15 -23.04 39.86
CA ARG A 35 -33.63 -23.64 41.12
C ARG A 35 -32.55 -23.47 42.18
N PHE A 36 -32.85 -22.74 43.24
CA PHE A 36 -31.88 -22.38 44.28
C PHE A 36 -30.61 -21.79 43.72
N SER A 37 -30.73 -20.84 42.77
CA SER A 37 -29.62 -20.19 42.06
C SER A 37 -28.74 -21.12 41.19
N LYS A 38 -29.09 -22.38 41.01
CA LYS A 38 -28.45 -23.31 40.10
C LYS A 38 -29.29 -23.49 38.83
N ILE A 39 -28.68 -23.61 37.68
CA ILE A 39 -29.39 -23.86 36.42
C ILE A 39 -30.14 -25.21 36.57
N LYS A 40 -31.45 -25.16 36.27
CA LYS A 40 -32.22 -26.40 36.19
C LYS A 40 -31.85 -27.10 34.89
N VAL A 41 -31.44 -28.35 35.02
CA VAL A 41 -30.98 -29.19 33.92
C VAL A 41 -32.10 -30.18 33.58
N ASP A 42 -32.33 -30.42 32.30
CA ASP A 42 -33.25 -31.44 31.82
C ASP A 42 -32.66 -32.85 32.03
N ASP A 43 -33.49 -33.91 31.88
CA ASP A 43 -33.08 -35.33 32.02
C ASP A 43 -31.85 -35.72 31.17
N LYS A 44 -31.62 -34.97 30.09
CA LYS A 44 -30.42 -35.11 29.20
C LYS A 44 -29.21 -34.30 29.64
N LYS A 45 -29.21 -33.75 30.85
CA LYS A 45 -28.14 -32.84 31.37
C LYS A 45 -27.95 -31.53 30.60
N ASN A 46 -28.92 -31.13 29.76
CA ASN A 46 -28.90 -29.86 29.10
C ASN A 46 -29.59 -28.79 29.95
N PRO A 47 -29.11 -27.56 30.01
CA PRO A 47 -29.79 -26.45 30.67
C PRO A 47 -31.18 -26.22 30.09
N LEU A 48 -32.19 -26.14 30.95
CA LEU A 48 -33.56 -25.91 30.56
C LEU A 48 -33.72 -24.48 30.07
N LEU A 49 -33.81 -24.33 28.75
CA LEU A 49 -34.04 -23.07 28.07
C LEU A 49 -35.55 -22.90 27.81
N LEU A 50 -36.11 -21.81 28.30
CA LEU A 50 -37.53 -21.49 28.10
C LEU A 50 -37.67 -20.57 26.88
N TYR A 51 -38.51 -20.99 25.94
CA TYR A 51 -38.85 -20.24 24.75
C TYR A 51 -39.98 -19.24 25.02
N PRO A 52 -40.30 -18.30 24.12
CA PRO A 52 -41.40 -17.36 24.27
C PRO A 52 -42.73 -18.07 24.50
N GLY A 53 -43.55 -17.50 25.39
CA GLY A 53 -44.87 -18.03 25.74
C GLY A 53 -45.15 -18.00 27.23
N LEU A 54 -46.25 -18.66 27.63
CA LEU A 54 -46.69 -18.78 29.01
C LEU A 54 -45.98 -19.99 29.66
N HIS A 55 -45.37 -19.77 30.80
CA HIS A 55 -44.64 -20.79 31.55
C HIS A 55 -45.06 -20.81 33.02
N PHE A 56 -44.79 -21.95 33.64
CA PHE A 56 -45.05 -22.17 35.06
C PHE A 56 -43.74 -22.28 35.84
N LYS A 57 -43.64 -21.60 36.97
CA LYS A 57 -42.54 -21.70 37.93
C LYS A 57 -43.06 -21.95 39.34
N ILE A 58 -42.29 -22.61 40.18
CA ILE A 58 -42.60 -22.77 41.60
C ILE A 58 -42.11 -21.50 42.32
N PRO A 59 -42.99 -20.61 42.79
CA PRO A 59 -42.59 -19.40 43.50
C PRO A 59 -41.80 -19.80 44.75
N LEU A 60 -40.83 -18.95 45.14
CA LEU A 60 -39.86 -19.12 46.21
C LEU A 60 -38.67 -20.08 45.92
N ILE A 61 -38.87 -21.11 45.10
CA ILE A 61 -37.84 -22.11 44.81
C ILE A 61 -37.17 -21.82 43.45
N GLU A 62 -37.96 -21.40 42.49
CA GLU A 62 -37.52 -21.19 41.12
C GLU A 62 -37.54 -19.70 40.77
N THR A 63 -36.45 -19.25 40.21
CA THR A 63 -36.30 -17.88 39.67
C THR A 63 -35.97 -17.97 38.17
N VAL A 64 -36.51 -17.04 37.38
CA VAL A 64 -36.28 -16.97 35.95
C VAL A 64 -35.37 -15.79 35.67
N LYS A 65 -34.29 -16.04 34.93
CA LYS A 65 -33.40 -15.00 34.42
C LYS A 65 -33.73 -14.77 32.95
N TYR A 66 -34.14 -13.56 32.60
CA TYR A 66 -34.41 -13.18 31.22
C TYR A 66 -33.12 -12.73 30.53
N LEU A 67 -32.86 -13.25 29.35
CA LEU A 67 -31.71 -12.91 28.49
C LEU A 67 -32.25 -12.40 27.17
N ASP A 68 -31.74 -11.28 26.70
CA ASP A 68 -32.09 -10.66 25.44
C ASP A 68 -31.50 -11.45 24.26
N SER A 69 -32.35 -11.84 23.29
CA SER A 69 -31.92 -12.57 22.08
C SER A 69 -31.66 -11.67 20.89
N ARG A 70 -31.88 -10.37 21.03
CA ARG A 70 -31.65 -9.39 19.97
C ARG A 70 -30.17 -9.18 19.73
N ILE A 71 -29.87 -8.59 18.59
CA ILE A 71 -28.53 -8.13 18.26
C ILE A 71 -28.18 -6.94 19.16
N GLN A 72 -27.13 -7.10 19.94
CA GLN A 72 -26.58 -6.07 20.81
C GLN A 72 -25.47 -5.32 20.08
N THR A 73 -25.29 -4.05 20.38
CA THR A 73 -24.22 -3.23 19.80
C THR A 73 -23.36 -2.66 20.91
N ILE A 74 -22.06 -2.93 20.82
CA ILE A 74 -21.04 -2.32 21.68
C ILE A 74 -20.38 -1.21 20.88
N ASP A 75 -20.38 -0.01 21.42
CA ASP A 75 -19.65 1.13 20.88
C ASP A 75 -18.30 1.26 21.58
N ASN A 76 -17.21 0.94 20.84
CA ASN A 76 -15.85 1.02 21.33
C ASN A 76 -15.23 2.35 20.89
N GLN A 77 -15.32 3.35 21.77
CA GLN A 77 -14.90 4.72 21.46
C GLN A 77 -13.42 4.95 21.78
N ALA A 78 -12.75 5.63 20.85
CA ALA A 78 -11.47 6.31 21.06
C ALA A 78 -10.34 5.48 21.72
N GLU A 79 -10.20 4.20 21.35
CA GLU A 79 -9.10 3.38 21.84
C GLU A 79 -7.79 3.68 21.09
N LYS A 80 -6.68 3.73 21.85
CA LYS A 80 -5.34 4.00 21.32
C LYS A 80 -4.62 2.71 20.96
N PHE A 81 -4.11 2.65 19.73
CA PHE A 81 -3.35 1.52 19.21
C PHE A 81 -1.97 1.97 18.72
N ILE A 82 -0.97 1.11 18.86
CA ILE A 82 0.40 1.37 18.42
C ILE A 82 0.63 0.67 17.09
N THR A 83 1.12 1.41 16.10
CA THR A 83 1.49 0.90 14.78
C THR A 83 2.89 0.31 14.77
N LYS A 84 3.28 -0.37 13.68
CA LYS A 84 4.63 -0.89 13.47
C LYS A 84 5.73 0.19 13.58
N GLU A 85 5.40 1.42 13.23
CA GLU A 85 6.33 2.57 13.27
C GLU A 85 6.36 3.25 14.65
N ASN A 86 5.80 2.60 15.68
CA ASN A 86 5.71 3.10 17.06
C ASN A 86 4.92 4.42 17.21
N ASN A 87 3.98 4.66 16.31
CA ASN A 87 3.08 5.80 16.34
C ASN A 87 1.72 5.40 16.90
N TYR A 88 1.09 6.31 17.66
CA TYR A 88 -0.25 6.10 18.18
C TYR A 88 -1.30 6.48 17.16
N ILE A 89 -2.29 5.64 16.99
CA ILE A 89 -3.53 5.96 16.28
C ILE A 89 -4.72 5.76 17.22
N ILE A 90 -5.78 6.50 16.98
CA ILE A 90 -7.03 6.42 17.73
C ILE A 90 -8.06 5.79 16.81
N VAL A 91 -8.62 4.68 17.21
CA VAL A 91 -9.60 3.93 16.41
C VAL A 91 -10.92 3.89 17.14
N ASP A 92 -11.97 4.33 16.44
CA ASP A 92 -13.35 4.20 16.86
C ASP A 92 -13.96 3.02 16.10
N SER A 93 -14.54 2.07 16.84
CA SER A 93 -15.14 0.88 16.25
C SER A 93 -16.49 0.55 16.91
N TYR A 94 -17.30 -0.24 16.23
CA TYR A 94 -18.49 -0.84 16.84
C TYR A 94 -18.58 -2.32 16.52
N ILE A 95 -19.21 -3.04 17.41
CA ILE A 95 -19.32 -4.47 17.38
C ILE A 95 -20.80 -4.83 17.49
N LYS A 96 -21.30 -5.65 16.57
CA LYS A 96 -22.63 -6.24 16.65
C LYS A 96 -22.48 -7.71 16.99
N TRP A 97 -23.16 -8.12 18.05
CA TRP A 97 -23.12 -9.47 18.56
C TRP A 97 -24.49 -9.95 19.04
N ARG A 98 -24.67 -11.23 19.13
CA ARG A 98 -25.87 -11.86 19.72
C ARG A 98 -25.49 -13.08 20.54
N ILE A 99 -26.40 -13.48 21.41
CA ILE A 99 -26.29 -14.74 22.15
C ILE A 99 -26.74 -15.86 21.23
N ASN A 100 -25.86 -16.80 20.92
CA ASN A 100 -26.16 -18.02 20.16
C ASN A 100 -26.50 -19.18 21.08
N ASN A 101 -25.72 -19.38 22.15
CA ASN A 101 -25.97 -20.39 23.17
C ASN A 101 -26.17 -19.75 24.53
N PHE A 102 -27.43 -19.62 24.94
CA PHE A 102 -27.83 -18.96 26.18
C PHE A 102 -27.31 -19.66 27.43
N SER A 103 -27.17 -20.99 27.39
CA SER A 103 -26.71 -21.78 28.49
C SER A 103 -25.21 -21.54 28.78
N SER A 104 -24.38 -21.60 27.75
CA SER A 104 -22.94 -21.30 27.84
C SER A 104 -22.72 -19.84 28.23
N TYR A 105 -23.53 -18.94 27.68
CA TYR A 105 -23.48 -17.52 28.02
C TYR A 105 -23.76 -17.27 29.50
N TYR A 106 -24.80 -17.89 30.05
CA TYR A 106 -25.13 -17.73 31.45
C TYR A 106 -24.08 -18.33 32.38
N LEU A 107 -23.54 -19.51 32.04
CA LEU A 107 -22.48 -20.14 32.82
C LEU A 107 -21.19 -19.28 32.86
N ALA A 108 -20.86 -18.63 31.77
CA ALA A 108 -19.64 -17.82 31.65
C ALA A 108 -19.78 -16.41 32.24
N THR A 109 -20.98 -15.79 32.10
CA THR A 109 -21.16 -14.36 32.45
C THR A 109 -22.13 -14.14 33.60
N GLY A 110 -22.78 -15.23 34.10
CA GLY A 110 -23.88 -15.12 35.10
C GLY A 110 -25.09 -14.34 34.57
N GLY A 111 -25.21 -14.18 33.23
CA GLY A 111 -26.24 -13.36 32.63
C GLY A 111 -26.01 -11.85 32.77
N ASN A 112 -24.79 -11.42 33.05
CA ASN A 112 -24.43 -10.01 33.16
C ASN A 112 -23.94 -9.47 31.82
N LEU A 113 -24.72 -8.60 31.18
CA LEU A 113 -24.42 -7.98 29.90
C LEU A 113 -23.09 -7.21 29.92
N LYS A 114 -22.85 -6.40 30.97
CA LYS A 114 -21.61 -5.60 31.07
C LYS A 114 -20.36 -6.46 31.15
N GLN A 115 -20.45 -7.64 31.77
CA GLN A 115 -19.31 -8.56 31.84
C GLN A 115 -19.05 -9.20 30.47
N ALA A 116 -20.09 -9.56 29.72
CA ALA A 116 -19.95 -10.05 28.36
C ALA A 116 -19.34 -8.99 27.42
N GLU A 117 -19.84 -7.78 27.47
CA GLU A 117 -19.32 -6.65 26.70
C GLU A 117 -17.84 -6.40 26.97
N LYS A 118 -17.42 -6.43 28.24
CA LYS A 118 -16.02 -6.26 28.62
C LYS A 118 -15.13 -7.35 28.03
N ILE A 119 -15.58 -8.60 28.08
CA ILE A 119 -14.82 -9.74 27.53
C ILE A 119 -14.69 -9.61 26.00
N ILE A 120 -15.79 -9.30 25.32
CA ILE A 120 -15.81 -9.10 23.86
C ILE A 120 -14.87 -7.93 23.48
N LYS A 121 -15.00 -6.79 24.17
CA LYS A 121 -14.17 -5.61 23.94
C LYS A 121 -12.68 -5.95 24.07
N ASN A 122 -12.25 -6.51 25.18
CA ASN A 122 -10.86 -6.87 25.42
C ASN A 122 -10.31 -7.81 24.33
N LYS A 123 -11.11 -8.76 23.87
CA LYS A 123 -10.69 -9.70 22.82
C LYS A 123 -10.50 -9.00 21.48
N ILE A 124 -11.42 -8.11 21.13
CA ILE A 124 -11.35 -7.37 19.89
C ILE A 124 -10.21 -6.37 19.90
N ASP A 125 -10.00 -5.67 21.01
CA ASP A 125 -8.87 -4.76 21.20
C ASP A 125 -7.53 -5.49 21.05
N TYR A 126 -7.43 -6.69 21.57
CA TYR A 126 -6.24 -7.55 21.38
C TYR A 126 -6.02 -7.89 19.89
N ILE A 127 -7.07 -8.29 19.17
CA ILE A 127 -6.98 -8.63 17.74
C ILE A 127 -6.62 -7.37 16.92
N LEU A 128 -7.29 -6.24 17.19
CA LEU A 128 -7.01 -4.96 16.55
C LEU A 128 -5.56 -4.53 16.79
N GLN A 129 -5.07 -4.60 18.04
CA GLN A 129 -3.68 -4.27 18.36
C GLN A 129 -2.70 -5.17 17.60
N SER A 130 -2.95 -6.47 17.54
CA SER A 130 -2.10 -7.43 16.83
C SER A 130 -2.02 -7.12 15.33
N GLN A 131 -3.15 -6.78 14.71
CA GLN A 131 -3.21 -6.45 13.29
C GLN A 131 -2.60 -5.08 13.00
N ILE A 132 -2.92 -4.07 13.80
CA ILE A 132 -2.44 -2.69 13.61
C ILE A 132 -0.92 -2.61 13.82
N SER A 133 -0.36 -3.31 14.82
CA SER A 133 1.08 -3.32 15.07
C SER A 133 1.91 -4.00 13.97
N SER A 134 1.28 -4.81 13.12
CA SER A 134 1.95 -5.40 11.96
C SER A 134 2.03 -4.46 10.74
N LEU A 135 1.29 -3.36 10.74
CA LEU A 135 1.06 -2.49 9.59
C LEU A 135 1.72 -1.14 9.72
N ASN A 136 2.17 -0.61 8.56
CA ASN A 136 2.66 0.76 8.45
C ASN A 136 1.47 1.72 8.31
N ILE A 137 1.64 2.96 8.76
CA ILE A 137 0.60 4.02 8.69
C ILE A 137 0.06 4.19 7.27
N ARG A 138 0.92 4.12 6.25
CA ARG A 138 0.52 4.23 4.84
C ARG A 138 -0.51 3.16 4.44
N ASN A 139 -0.31 1.92 4.87
CA ASN A 139 -1.21 0.81 4.57
C ASN A 139 -2.55 0.96 5.31
N ILE A 140 -2.52 1.56 6.50
CA ILE A 140 -3.72 1.84 7.30
C ILE A 140 -4.61 2.86 6.61
N VAL A 141 -4.02 3.89 5.98
CA VAL A 141 -4.77 4.97 5.30
C VAL A 141 -5.37 4.52 3.97
N THR A 142 -4.67 3.66 3.21
CA THR A 142 -5.05 3.39 1.80
C THR A 142 -6.08 2.28 1.61
N ASN A 143 -6.04 1.16 2.37
CA ASN A 143 -6.87 -0.02 2.05
C ASN A 143 -7.31 -0.83 3.28
N PHE A 144 -7.28 -0.25 4.47
CA PHE A 144 -7.30 -1.02 5.69
C PHE A 144 -8.68 -1.42 6.18
N GLN A 145 -9.70 -0.59 5.98
CA GLN A 145 -11.01 -0.79 6.61
C GLN A 145 -11.70 -2.09 6.19
N GLU A 146 -11.74 -2.40 4.89
CA GLU A 146 -12.43 -3.61 4.41
C GLU A 146 -11.67 -4.91 4.73
N LYS A 147 -10.34 -4.89 4.58
CA LYS A 147 -9.51 -6.07 4.88
C LYS A 147 -9.55 -6.42 6.36
N LEU A 148 -9.47 -5.41 7.24
CA LEU A 148 -9.57 -5.61 8.68
C LEU A 148 -10.91 -6.17 9.12
N ASN A 149 -12.00 -5.61 8.64
CA ASN A 149 -13.34 -6.07 8.99
C ASN A 149 -13.50 -7.58 8.71
N ASN A 150 -13.06 -8.02 7.54
CA ASN A 150 -13.11 -9.42 7.14
C ASN A 150 -12.17 -10.31 7.97
N VAL A 151 -10.96 -9.86 8.22
CA VAL A 151 -9.97 -10.59 9.03
C VAL A 151 -10.46 -10.72 10.47
N ILE A 152 -10.93 -9.64 11.09
CA ILE A 152 -11.43 -9.66 12.47
C ILE A 152 -12.63 -10.60 12.59
N ARG A 153 -13.58 -10.51 11.64
CA ARG A 153 -14.74 -11.40 11.60
C ARG A 153 -14.34 -12.87 11.49
N GLN A 154 -13.35 -13.19 10.64
CA GLN A 154 -12.82 -14.54 10.52
C GLN A 154 -12.15 -15.00 11.84
N TYR A 155 -11.29 -14.19 12.43
CA TYR A 155 -10.61 -14.53 13.69
C TYR A 155 -11.57 -14.73 14.88
N LEU A 156 -12.72 -14.07 14.86
CA LEU A 156 -13.71 -14.17 15.93
C LEU A 156 -14.64 -15.37 15.76
N ASN A 157 -14.97 -15.74 14.51
CA ASN A 157 -15.96 -16.79 14.18
C ASN A 157 -15.31 -18.07 13.63
N ILE A 158 -13.98 -18.24 13.71
CA ILE A 158 -13.36 -19.52 13.31
C ILE A 158 -13.85 -20.61 14.27
N ASP A 159 -14.79 -21.38 13.76
CA ASP A 159 -15.21 -22.62 14.40
C ASP A 159 -14.06 -23.62 14.39
N THR A 160 -13.77 -24.18 15.55
CA THR A 160 -12.78 -25.24 15.78
C THR A 160 -13.23 -26.60 15.26
N ASN A 161 -13.92 -26.68 14.15
CA ASN A 161 -14.26 -27.96 13.54
C ASN A 161 -13.06 -28.70 12.91
N PHE A 162 -11.85 -28.15 13.05
CA PHE A 162 -10.61 -28.77 12.52
C PHE A 162 -9.64 -29.27 13.58
N ILE A 163 -10.13 -29.76 14.72
CA ILE A 163 -9.26 -30.53 15.64
C ILE A 163 -9.93 -31.85 15.99
N ASN A 164 -9.99 -32.73 15.02
CA ASN A 164 -9.99 -34.15 15.28
C ASN A 164 -8.53 -34.61 15.31
N GLY A 165 -8.02 -34.85 16.50
CA GLY A 165 -6.82 -35.63 16.73
C GLY A 165 -5.60 -34.86 17.25
N ASP A 166 -5.69 -34.26 18.44
CA ASP A 166 -4.62 -34.48 19.42
C ASP A 166 -5.02 -33.87 20.78
N LYS A 167 -5.00 -34.75 21.78
CA LYS A 167 -5.20 -34.38 23.19
C LYS A 167 -3.93 -33.68 23.71
N SER A 168 -3.84 -32.35 23.51
CA SER A 168 -2.88 -31.60 24.31
C SER A 168 -3.57 -30.33 24.85
N ASN A 169 -3.60 -30.25 26.18
CA ASN A 169 -4.16 -29.16 26.98
C ASN A 169 -3.49 -27.80 26.68
N LYS A 170 -3.81 -27.19 25.56
CA LYS A 170 -3.66 -25.76 25.38
C LYS A 170 -5.04 -25.20 25.04
N ILE A 171 -5.67 -24.61 26.06
CA ILE A 171 -6.80 -23.71 25.88
C ILE A 171 -6.24 -22.53 25.05
N ASP A 172 -6.20 -22.72 23.73
CA ASP A 172 -5.85 -21.64 22.82
C ASP A 172 -6.94 -20.57 22.93
N ASN A 173 -6.55 -19.37 23.30
CA ASN A 173 -7.37 -18.17 23.44
C ASN A 173 -8.19 -17.82 22.19
N LYS A 174 -8.13 -18.63 21.12
CA LYS A 174 -8.83 -18.41 19.84
C LYS A 174 -10.33 -18.67 19.92
N ASN A 175 -10.80 -19.51 20.84
CA ASN A 175 -12.19 -20.00 20.85
C ASN A 175 -13.02 -19.46 22.01
N LEU A 176 -12.53 -18.45 22.70
CA LEU A 176 -13.18 -17.95 23.93
C LEU A 176 -14.62 -17.46 23.65
N ILE A 177 -14.87 -16.86 22.51
CA ILE A 177 -16.18 -16.27 22.18
C ILE A 177 -17.24 -17.35 21.91
N ASN A 178 -16.88 -18.39 21.18
CA ASN A 178 -17.80 -19.52 20.95
C ASN A 178 -18.04 -20.33 22.23
N PHE A 179 -17.00 -20.46 23.09
CA PHE A 179 -17.14 -21.08 24.42
C PHE A 179 -18.09 -20.26 25.32
N LEU A 180 -18.10 -18.94 25.18
CA LEU A 180 -19.02 -18.05 25.89
C LEU A 180 -20.47 -18.11 25.37
N GLY A 181 -20.73 -18.83 24.28
CA GLY A 181 -22.07 -18.89 23.64
C GLY A 181 -22.45 -17.59 22.93
N ILE A 182 -21.47 -16.79 22.55
CA ILE A 182 -21.66 -15.50 21.85
C ILE A 182 -21.25 -15.64 20.39
N GLU A 183 -22.02 -15.05 19.50
CA GLU A 183 -21.71 -14.94 18.08
C GLU A 183 -21.50 -13.46 17.72
N VAL A 184 -20.36 -13.13 17.14
CA VAL A 184 -20.10 -11.80 16.63
C VAL A 184 -20.55 -11.74 15.17
N ILE A 185 -21.55 -10.89 14.90
CA ILE A 185 -22.18 -10.75 13.58
C ILE A 185 -21.34 -9.84 12.70
N ASP A 186 -20.95 -8.68 13.23
CA ASP A 186 -20.25 -7.65 12.47
C ASP A 186 -19.33 -6.82 13.36
N VAL A 187 -18.17 -6.48 12.84
CA VAL A 187 -17.23 -5.56 13.47
C VAL A 187 -16.80 -4.55 12.43
N ARG A 188 -16.98 -3.27 12.74
CA ARG A 188 -16.57 -2.21 11.81
C ARG A 188 -15.83 -1.10 12.52
N ILE A 189 -14.82 -0.63 11.84
CA ILE A 189 -14.10 0.58 12.21
C ILE A 189 -14.89 1.77 11.66
N LYS A 190 -15.32 2.66 12.55
CA LYS A 190 -16.04 3.89 12.20
C LYS A 190 -15.09 4.95 11.67
N LYS A 191 -13.99 5.16 12.40
CA LYS A 191 -13.04 6.24 12.14
C LYS A 191 -11.67 5.89 12.70
N ILE A 192 -10.64 6.32 11.98
CA ILE A 192 -9.25 6.27 12.42
C ILE A 192 -8.76 7.71 12.50
N ASN A 193 -8.39 8.15 13.69
CA ASN A 193 -7.86 9.46 13.94
C ASN A 193 -6.37 9.38 14.22
N PHE A 194 -5.64 10.36 13.72
CA PHE A 194 -4.22 10.54 14.02
C PHE A 194 -4.09 11.72 14.99
N PRO A 195 -3.23 11.62 16.02
CA PRO A 195 -2.89 12.77 16.83
C PRO A 195 -2.37 13.93 15.97
N LEU A 196 -2.73 15.16 16.33
CA LEU A 196 -2.36 16.36 15.55
C LEU A 196 -0.85 16.50 15.33
N GLU A 197 -0.06 16.07 16.31
CA GLU A 197 1.41 16.09 16.26
C GLU A 197 1.98 15.21 15.13
N LEU A 198 1.31 14.09 14.85
CA LEU A 198 1.71 13.16 13.81
C LEU A 198 1.24 13.58 12.42
N LEU A 199 0.12 14.31 12.33
CA LEU A 199 -0.45 14.70 11.04
C LEU A 199 0.55 15.50 10.20
N ASN A 200 1.21 16.50 10.79
CA ASN A 200 2.19 17.33 10.11
C ASN A 200 3.39 16.49 9.62
N THR A 201 3.85 15.57 10.44
CA THR A 201 4.97 14.66 10.08
C THR A 201 4.58 13.73 8.94
N ILE A 202 3.36 13.20 8.96
CA ILE A 202 2.83 12.33 7.91
C ILE A 202 2.68 13.11 6.60
N TYR A 203 2.11 14.32 6.64
CA TYR A 203 1.96 15.16 5.45
C TYR A 203 3.31 15.54 4.84
N ASN A 204 4.28 15.96 5.66
CA ASN A 204 5.62 16.29 5.19
C ASN A 204 6.32 15.08 4.56
N ARG A 205 6.14 13.90 5.13
CA ARG A 205 6.69 12.64 4.57
C ARG A 205 6.02 12.30 3.24
N MET A 206 4.69 12.35 3.17
CA MET A 206 3.96 12.09 1.91
C MET A 206 4.34 13.09 0.81
N GLU A 207 4.48 14.38 1.16
CA GLU A 207 4.95 15.41 0.24
C GLU A 207 6.36 15.12 -0.27
N SER A 208 7.27 14.74 0.64
CA SER A 208 8.66 14.36 0.28
C SER A 208 8.70 13.14 -0.63
N ASP A 209 7.90 12.12 -0.36
CA ASP A 209 7.81 10.92 -1.19
C ASP A 209 7.30 11.28 -2.60
N LEU A 210 6.26 12.10 -2.71
CA LEU A 210 5.74 12.57 -4.00
C LEU A 210 6.76 13.42 -4.75
N LYS A 211 7.47 14.32 -4.06
CA LYS A 211 8.56 15.11 -4.63
C LYS A 211 9.69 14.21 -5.17
N THR A 212 10.02 13.15 -4.45
CA THR A 212 11.04 12.18 -4.86
C THR A 212 10.62 11.43 -6.13
N VAL A 213 9.38 10.95 -6.21
CA VAL A 213 8.83 10.32 -7.41
C VAL A 213 8.82 11.29 -8.59
N ALA A 214 8.36 12.52 -8.39
CA ALA A 214 8.37 13.55 -9.43
C ALA A 214 9.80 13.87 -9.90
N LYS A 215 10.77 13.99 -8.99
CA LYS A 215 12.19 14.19 -9.31
C LYS A 215 12.75 13.01 -10.13
N TYR A 216 12.41 11.79 -9.74
CA TYR A 216 12.82 10.59 -10.47
C TYR A 216 12.32 10.62 -11.92
N HIS A 217 11.05 10.90 -12.17
CA HIS A 217 10.51 10.99 -13.52
C HIS A 217 11.11 12.12 -14.34
N ARG A 218 11.33 13.30 -13.74
CA ARG A 218 12.02 14.42 -14.41
C ARG A 218 13.45 14.06 -14.77
N THR A 219 14.17 13.39 -13.86
CA THR A 219 15.56 12.95 -14.11
C THR A 219 15.61 11.90 -15.21
N GLN A 220 14.69 10.94 -15.22
CA GLN A 220 14.58 9.99 -16.33
C GLN A 220 14.29 10.67 -17.67
N GLY A 221 13.39 11.67 -17.68
CA GLY A 221 13.10 12.46 -18.88
C GLY A 221 14.34 13.20 -19.40
N LYS A 222 15.08 13.88 -18.52
CA LYS A 222 16.35 14.54 -18.84
C LYS A 222 17.39 13.56 -19.39
N GLN A 223 17.57 12.41 -18.75
CA GLN A 223 18.50 11.39 -19.20
C GLN A 223 18.16 10.86 -20.60
N LYS A 224 16.86 10.64 -20.89
CA LYS A 224 16.42 10.23 -22.24
C LYS A 224 16.67 11.31 -23.28
N ALA A 225 16.38 12.57 -22.95
CA ALA A 225 16.65 13.70 -23.83
C ALA A 225 18.15 13.86 -24.13
N GLU A 226 18.99 13.78 -23.11
CA GLU A 226 20.45 13.87 -23.25
C GLU A 226 21.02 12.72 -24.09
N LYS A 227 20.59 11.49 -23.86
CA LYS A 227 20.96 10.35 -24.71
C LYS A 227 20.55 10.56 -26.16
N LEU A 228 19.38 11.14 -26.41
CA LEU A 228 18.93 11.44 -27.76
C LEU A 228 19.80 12.52 -28.42
N LEU A 229 20.12 13.60 -27.70
CA LEU A 229 21.01 14.65 -28.17
C LEU A 229 22.39 14.09 -28.53
N ILE A 230 23.03 13.35 -27.62
CA ILE A 230 24.32 12.72 -27.85
C ILE A 230 24.29 11.79 -29.07
N SER A 231 23.26 10.98 -29.21
CA SER A 231 23.09 10.09 -30.36
C SER A 231 22.91 10.85 -31.67
N THR A 232 22.26 11.99 -31.62
CA THR A 232 22.03 12.87 -32.79
C THR A 232 23.31 13.59 -33.16
N ASP A 233 24.01 14.17 -32.20
CA ASP A 233 25.32 14.82 -32.42
C ASP A 233 26.38 13.84 -32.99
N TYR A 234 26.41 12.61 -32.48
CA TYR A 234 27.24 11.56 -33.04
C TYR A 234 26.90 11.30 -34.52
N LYS A 235 25.58 11.18 -34.87
CA LYS A 235 25.19 10.97 -36.26
C LYS A 235 25.55 12.14 -37.16
N VAL A 236 25.36 13.38 -36.69
CA VAL A 236 25.72 14.60 -37.44
C VAL A 236 27.25 14.61 -37.70
N ASN A 237 28.05 14.43 -36.65
CA ASN A 237 29.50 14.39 -36.76
C ASN A 237 29.99 13.27 -37.68
N PHE A 238 29.37 12.10 -37.62
CA PHE A 238 29.67 10.99 -38.52
C PHE A 238 29.40 11.31 -40.00
N ILE A 239 28.23 11.95 -40.28
CA ILE A 239 27.82 12.36 -41.64
C ILE A 239 28.81 13.42 -42.16
N LEU A 240 29.14 14.44 -41.35
CA LEU A 240 30.10 15.49 -41.71
C LEU A 240 31.51 14.90 -42.00
N ALA A 241 32.00 14.04 -41.10
CA ALA A 241 33.30 13.40 -41.32
C ALA A 241 33.33 12.52 -42.56
N LYS A 242 32.25 11.83 -42.86
CA LYS A 242 32.11 11.05 -44.10
C LYS A 242 32.08 11.94 -45.35
N ALA A 243 31.38 13.06 -45.33
CA ALA A 243 31.32 14.03 -46.41
C ALA A 243 32.68 14.68 -46.65
N GLU A 244 33.39 15.09 -45.58
CA GLU A 244 34.74 15.64 -45.68
C GLU A 244 35.74 14.62 -46.23
N ARG A 245 35.65 13.37 -45.79
CA ARG A 245 36.49 12.31 -46.35
C ARG A 245 36.22 12.15 -47.85
N GLN A 246 34.99 12.11 -48.27
CA GLN A 246 34.67 12.00 -49.72
C GLN A 246 35.16 13.21 -50.49
N ALA A 247 34.99 14.42 -49.96
CA ALA A 247 35.49 15.65 -50.60
C ALA A 247 37.03 15.64 -50.75
N ARG A 248 37.75 15.14 -49.71
CA ARG A 248 39.21 15.01 -49.79
C ARG A 248 39.64 13.96 -50.84
N ILE A 249 38.95 12.82 -50.93
CA ILE A 249 39.23 11.82 -51.97
C ILE A 249 39.01 12.42 -53.36
N ILE A 250 37.85 13.05 -53.62
CA ILE A 250 37.57 13.65 -54.91
C ILE A 250 38.56 14.73 -55.29
N ARG A 251 39.00 15.57 -54.32
CA ARG A 251 40.03 16.59 -54.57
C ARG A 251 41.36 15.92 -54.90
N GLY A 252 41.75 14.90 -54.07
CA GLY A 252 42.97 14.19 -54.32
C GLY A 252 43.04 13.48 -55.68
N ASP A 253 41.93 12.87 -56.08
CA ASP A 253 41.79 12.25 -57.41
C ASP A 253 41.88 13.30 -58.51
N GLY A 254 41.21 14.46 -58.32
CA GLY A 254 41.31 15.58 -59.23
C GLY A 254 42.74 16.11 -59.37
N ASP A 255 43.40 16.34 -58.26
CA ASP A 255 44.81 16.80 -58.25
C ASP A 255 45.75 15.79 -58.91
N ALA A 256 45.50 14.48 -58.67
CA ALA A 256 46.29 13.41 -59.30
C ALA A 256 46.08 13.40 -60.86
N ILE A 257 44.85 13.58 -61.30
CA ILE A 257 44.53 13.68 -62.76
C ILE A 257 45.19 14.91 -63.37
N VAL A 258 45.09 16.07 -62.70
CA VAL A 258 45.73 17.30 -63.15
C VAL A 258 47.24 17.15 -63.19
N ALA A 259 47.88 16.59 -62.13
CA ALA A 259 49.32 16.33 -62.06
C ALA A 259 49.77 15.41 -63.23
N LYS A 260 49.03 14.34 -63.49
CA LYS A 260 49.30 13.41 -64.60
C LYS A 260 49.17 14.10 -65.95
N MET A 261 48.18 14.91 -66.14
CA MET A 261 47.96 15.67 -67.37
C MET A 261 49.09 16.65 -67.60
N PHE A 262 49.45 17.41 -66.55
CA PHE A 262 50.62 18.30 -66.65
C PHE A 262 51.94 17.52 -66.93
N ALA A 263 52.17 16.43 -66.21
CA ALA A 263 53.38 15.61 -66.45
C ALA A 263 53.47 15.09 -67.90
N THR A 264 52.36 14.65 -68.48
CA THR A 264 52.34 14.17 -69.87
C THR A 264 52.54 15.28 -70.90
N THR A 265 51.98 16.47 -70.64
CA THR A 265 52.09 17.60 -71.54
C THR A 265 53.43 18.24 -71.50
N PHE A 266 53.99 18.43 -70.31
CA PHE A 266 55.30 19.05 -70.14
C PHE A 266 56.48 18.15 -70.49
N ARG A 267 56.33 16.83 -70.54
CA ARG A 267 57.31 15.91 -71.13
C ARG A 267 57.62 16.24 -72.59
N LYS A 268 56.70 16.84 -73.31
CA LYS A 268 56.90 17.16 -74.70
C LYS A 268 57.83 18.34 -74.88
N ASN A 269 57.91 19.31 -73.95
CA ASN A 269 58.81 20.45 -74.01
C ASN A 269 59.17 20.92 -72.57
N PRO A 270 60.21 20.35 -71.94
CA PRO A 270 60.56 20.62 -70.56
C PRO A 270 61.15 22.02 -70.30
N GLU A 271 61.85 22.59 -71.25
CA GLU A 271 62.39 23.95 -71.17
C GLU A 271 61.27 25.00 -71.07
N PHE A 272 60.28 24.90 -71.92
CA PHE A 272 59.08 25.79 -71.88
C PHE A 272 58.33 25.68 -70.57
N TYR A 273 58.28 24.49 -70.00
CA TYR A 273 57.60 24.33 -68.67
C TYR A 273 58.38 25.02 -67.55
N LEU A 274 59.69 24.85 -67.52
CA LEU A 274 60.56 25.51 -66.53
C LEU A 274 60.47 27.03 -66.65
N PHE A 275 60.39 27.56 -67.86
CA PHE A 275 60.26 28.98 -68.16
C PHE A 275 58.90 29.48 -67.58
N ILE A 276 57.80 28.87 -67.93
CA ILE A 276 56.43 29.25 -67.41
C ILE A 276 56.39 29.11 -65.86
N ARG A 277 56.97 28.08 -65.29
CA ARG A 277 56.97 27.90 -63.83
C ARG A 277 57.83 28.95 -63.12
N SER A 278 58.95 29.34 -63.68
CA SER A 278 59.70 30.42 -63.11
C SER A 278 58.98 31.77 -63.17
N LEU A 279 58.29 32.07 -64.28
CA LEU A 279 57.50 33.28 -64.41
C LEU A 279 56.35 33.30 -63.36
N GLN A 280 55.68 32.13 -63.13
CA GLN A 280 54.67 32.04 -62.08
C GLN A 280 55.22 32.25 -60.68
N ALA A 281 56.41 31.71 -60.42
CA ALA A 281 57.13 31.91 -59.15
C ALA A 281 57.50 33.40 -58.97
N TYR A 282 57.97 34.06 -60.02
CA TYR A 282 58.31 35.48 -59.99
C TYR A 282 57.05 36.30 -59.74
N LYS A 283 55.90 36.04 -60.42
CA LYS A 283 54.64 36.70 -60.20
C LYS A 283 54.19 36.56 -58.74
N ASN A 284 54.34 35.41 -58.12
CA ASN A 284 53.93 35.17 -56.73
C ASN A 284 54.81 35.91 -55.74
N ILE A 285 56.09 35.98 -56.01
CA ILE A 285 57.13 36.67 -55.17
C ILE A 285 56.91 38.19 -55.26
N PHE A 286 56.70 38.74 -56.49
CA PHE A 286 56.58 40.19 -56.73
C PHE A 286 55.17 40.74 -56.57
N ASN A 287 54.25 40.02 -55.98
CA ASN A 287 52.83 40.44 -55.91
C ASN A 287 52.57 41.45 -54.77
N GLN A 288 53.54 41.83 -53.96
CA GLN A 288 53.39 42.82 -52.91
C GLN A 288 54.22 44.10 -53.25
N ASN A 289 53.47 45.20 -53.45
CA ASN A 289 54.02 46.51 -53.87
C ASN A 289 54.91 47.20 -52.82
N LYS A 290 55.34 46.57 -51.79
CA LYS A 290 56.06 47.17 -50.64
C LYS A 290 57.46 46.55 -50.37
N ASP A 291 57.83 45.51 -51.09
CA ASP A 291 59.10 44.81 -50.79
C ASP A 291 60.27 45.35 -51.67
N LEU A 292 61.33 45.78 -51.00
CA LEU A 292 62.62 46.10 -51.70
C LEU A 292 63.35 44.79 -51.86
N ILE A 293 63.49 44.36 -53.10
CA ILE A 293 64.18 43.11 -53.39
C ILE A 293 65.55 43.44 -54.04
N ILE A 294 66.64 43.02 -53.40
CA ILE A 294 67.97 43.11 -53.96
C ILE A 294 68.30 41.79 -54.66
N LEU A 295 68.47 41.87 -55.96
CA LEU A 295 68.69 40.70 -56.79
C LEU A 295 70.13 40.61 -57.24
N ASP A 296 70.73 39.42 -57.11
CA ASP A 296 72.00 39.07 -57.76
C ASP A 296 71.68 38.42 -59.09
N SER A 297 72.21 39.00 -60.17
CA SER A 297 72.00 38.54 -61.54
C SER A 297 72.63 37.15 -61.82
N ALA A 298 73.58 36.72 -61.00
CA ALA A 298 74.25 35.42 -61.13
C ALA A 298 73.36 34.25 -60.48
N ASN A 299 72.24 34.56 -59.76
CA ASN A 299 71.42 33.53 -59.12
C ASN A 299 70.66 32.72 -60.16
N PRO A 300 70.78 31.37 -60.16
CA PRO A 300 70.13 30.48 -61.10
C PRO A 300 68.62 30.64 -61.14
N PHE A 301 68.00 31.11 -59.99
CA PHE A 301 66.58 31.35 -59.92
C PHE A 301 66.09 32.41 -60.89
N PHE A 302 66.87 33.47 -61.19
CA PHE A 302 66.52 34.55 -62.10
C PHE A 302 67.06 34.33 -63.52
N HIS A 303 67.60 33.14 -63.88
CA HIS A 303 68.18 32.81 -65.20
C HIS A 303 67.21 33.20 -66.35
N TYR A 304 65.89 32.88 -66.26
CA TYR A 304 64.89 33.18 -67.31
C TYR A 304 64.44 34.64 -67.33
N LEU A 305 64.80 35.43 -66.30
CA LEU A 305 64.54 36.87 -66.32
C LEU A 305 65.58 37.62 -67.16
N VAL A 306 66.84 37.12 -67.13
CA VAL A 306 67.99 37.68 -67.82
C VAL A 306 68.10 37.08 -69.21
N ASN A 307 67.92 35.78 -69.40
CA ASN A 307 68.07 35.06 -70.66
C ASN A 307 66.78 34.29 -70.98
N PRO A 308 65.82 34.92 -71.63
CA PRO A 308 64.56 34.23 -72.07
C PRO A 308 64.97 33.19 -73.18
N PRO A 309 64.22 32.04 -73.22
CA PRO A 309 64.45 31.03 -74.22
C PRO A 309 64.26 31.63 -75.62
N SER A 310 65.27 31.47 -76.49
CA SER A 310 65.14 31.83 -77.90
C SER A 310 64.16 30.90 -78.61
N LYS A 311 63.31 31.39 -79.50
CA LYS A 311 62.31 30.62 -80.26
C LYS A 311 62.83 29.42 -80.90
#